data_2019d767ed8603ead9e9deadca3b1d9b
#
_entry.id   2019d767ed8603ead9e9deadca3b1d9b
#
_cell.length_a   1.000
_cell.length_b   1.000
_cell.length_c   1.000
_cell.angle_alpha   90.00
_cell.angle_beta   90.00
_cell.angle_gamma   90.00
#
_symmetry.space_group_name_H-M   'P 1'
#
loop_
_entity.id
_entity.type
_entity.pdbx_description
1 polymer ?
#
loop_
_entity_poly.entity_id
_entity_poly.type
_entity_poly.pdbx_seq_one_letter_code
_entity_poly.pdbx_strand_id
1 'polypeptide(L)'
;MIKTTSSEFNNDIRLSDMNIEEVRDYALSMNEQVTERLFADKWLSWRICGKWFLLTELDTPEPWVAVKLEPEVGERLREQYEGVRPAYHMNKKHWSDLILERFDDSFVKDQIKASYNLVVSKLPKRYGISIKE
;
A
#
# COMPACT_ATOMS: atom_id res chain seq x y z
N MET A 1 19.85 7.01 -22.84
CA MET A 1 19.64 5.92 -22.95
C MET A 1 19.25 5.45 -22.79
N ILE A 2 19.23 5.82 -22.60
CA ILE A 2 18.87 4.76 -22.65
C ILE A 2 18.50 4.37 -22.45
N LYS A 3 18.55 4.71 -22.40
CA LYS A 3 18.12 3.74 -22.41
C LYS A 3 17.97 3.14 -22.39
N THR A 4 18.11 3.56 -22.33
CA THR A 4 17.90 2.41 -22.50
C THR A 4 17.72 1.87 -22.38
N THR A 5 17.99 2.28 -22.30
CA THR A 5 17.80 1.23 -22.37
C THR A 5 17.63 0.84 -22.06
N SER A 6 17.94 1.36 -21.97
CA SER A 6 17.72 0.45 -21.84
C SER A 6 17.62 0.20 -21.51
N SER A 7 17.92 0.58 -21.33
CA SER A 7 17.81 -0.22 -21.19
C SER A 7 17.90 -0.30 -20.84
N GLU A 8 18.18 0.16 -20.64
CA GLU A 8 18.31 -0.42 -20.51
C GLU A 8 18.36 -0.35 -19.93
N PHE A 9 18.48 0.25 -19.68
CA PHE A 9 18.31 -0.26 -19.37
C PHE A 9 18.03 -0.15 -18.80
N ASN A 10 18.11 0.51 -18.65
CA ASN A 10 17.69 0.08 -18.40
C ASN A 10 17.36 -0.04 -17.90
N ASN A 11 17.61 0.38 -17.79
CA ASN A 11 17.23 -0.09 -17.49
C ASN A 11 16.97 0.02 -16.86
N ASP A 12 17.04 0.52 -16.61
CA ASP A 12 16.69 0.56 -16.27
C ASP A 12 15.99 0.34 -15.77
N ILE A 13 16.01 0.37 -15.67
CA ILE A 13 15.29 0.32 -15.26
C ILE A 13 14.59 0.36 -14.37
N ARG A 14 14.54 0.78 -13.84
CA ARG A 14 13.85 0.62 -12.93
C ARG A 14 12.68 0.05 -13.07
N LEU A 15 12.46 -0.25 -12.94
CA LEU A 15 11.64 -0.85 -13.29
C LEU A 15 10.57 -1.42 -12.65
N SER A 16 10.52 -1.46 -11.62
CA SER A 16 9.56 -2.23 -10.92
C SER A 16 8.80 -1.43 -9.87
N ASP A 17 8.89 -0.13 -9.94
CA ASP A 17 8.13 0.73 -9.03
C ASP A 17 6.66 0.63 -9.34
N MET A 18 5.83 0.37 -8.34
CA MET A 18 4.39 0.38 -8.54
C MET A 18 3.90 1.82 -8.66
N ASN A 19 3.02 2.06 -9.62
CA ASN A 19 2.29 3.32 -9.69
C ASN A 19 0.94 3.14 -8.99
N ILE A 20 0.20 4.23 -8.85
CA ILE A 20 -1.07 4.20 -8.13
C ILE A 20 -2.10 3.30 -8.81
N GLU A 21 -2.06 3.22 -10.14
CA GLU A 21 -2.98 2.33 -10.85
C GLU A 21 -2.71 0.87 -10.51
N GLU A 22 -1.44 0.50 -10.43
CA GLU A 22 -1.07 -0.87 -10.06
C GLU A 22 -1.42 -1.17 -8.60
N VAL A 23 -1.23 -0.19 -7.72
CA VAL A 23 -1.66 -0.31 -6.32
C VAL A 23 -3.16 -0.54 -6.27
N ARG A 24 -3.91 0.23 -7.03
CA ARG A 24 -5.36 0.11 -7.09
C ARG A 24 -5.78 -1.27 -7.56
N ASP A 25 -5.19 -1.73 -8.65
CA ASP A 25 -5.54 -3.05 -9.19
C ASP A 25 -5.26 -4.15 -8.17
N TYR A 26 -4.13 -4.06 -7.48
CA TYR A 26 -3.80 -5.06 -6.48
C TYR A 26 -4.76 -5.01 -5.28
N ALA A 27 -5.08 -3.80 -4.80
CA ALA A 27 -6.01 -3.65 -3.68
C ALA A 27 -7.38 -4.24 -4.03
N LEU A 28 -7.88 -3.96 -5.23
CA LEU A 28 -9.18 -4.47 -5.66
C LEU A 28 -9.17 -5.97 -5.88
N SER A 29 -7.99 -6.56 -6.13
CA SER A 29 -7.87 -8.00 -6.33
C SER A 29 -7.91 -8.79 -5.02
N MET A 30 -7.81 -8.12 -3.87
CA MET A 30 -7.79 -8.81 -2.59
C MET A 30 -9.09 -9.57 -2.32
N ASN A 31 -10.21 -8.97 -2.69
CA ASN A 31 -11.52 -9.57 -2.45
C ASN A 31 -12.53 -8.78 -3.27
N GLU A 32 -13.53 -9.45 -3.83
CA GLU A 32 -14.54 -8.77 -4.62
C GLU A 32 -15.37 -7.78 -3.82
N GLN A 33 -15.34 -7.85 -2.50
CA GLN A 33 -16.07 -6.94 -1.62
C GLN A 33 -15.25 -5.71 -1.22
N VAL A 34 -14.01 -5.59 -1.70
CA VAL A 34 -13.23 -4.38 -1.46
C VAL A 34 -13.90 -3.21 -2.17
N THR A 35 -14.06 -2.12 -1.46
CA THR A 35 -14.63 -0.90 -2.02
C THR A 35 -13.57 0.19 -2.06
N GLU A 36 -13.72 1.08 -3.04
CA GLU A 36 -12.82 2.18 -3.28
C GLU A 36 -13.58 3.47 -3.12
N ARG A 37 -12.96 4.48 -2.51
CA ARG A 37 -13.63 5.77 -2.33
C ARG A 37 -12.65 6.92 -2.50
N LEU A 38 -13.02 7.85 -3.38
CA LEU A 38 -12.31 9.10 -3.56
C LEU A 38 -13.02 10.17 -2.73
N PHE A 39 -12.28 10.96 -1.95
CA PHE A 39 -12.88 12.05 -1.19
C PHE A 39 -11.94 13.25 -1.17
N ALA A 40 -12.54 14.44 -1.03
CA ALA A 40 -11.83 15.74 -1.07
C ALA A 40 -11.00 15.89 -2.34
N ASP A 41 -11.43 15.20 -3.43
CA ASP A 41 -10.81 15.24 -4.75
C ASP A 41 -9.35 14.84 -4.80
N LYS A 42 -8.82 14.29 -3.71
CA LYS A 42 -7.41 13.89 -3.70
C LYS A 42 -7.09 12.66 -2.87
N TRP A 43 -8.00 12.21 -2.00
CA TRP A 43 -7.75 11.04 -1.15
C TRP A 43 -8.44 9.83 -1.74
N LEU A 44 -7.70 8.75 -1.91
CA LEU A 44 -8.24 7.50 -2.42
C LEU A 44 -8.01 6.42 -1.37
N SER A 45 -9.10 5.81 -0.90
CA SER A 45 -9.03 4.77 0.13
C SER A 45 -9.64 3.48 -0.38
N TRP A 46 -9.14 2.37 0.17
CA TRP A 46 -9.69 1.04 -0.11
C TRP A 46 -10.09 0.42 1.23
N ARG A 47 -11.28 -0.19 1.25
CA ARG A 47 -11.91 -0.66 2.46
C ARG A 47 -12.46 -2.06 2.25
N ILE A 48 -12.52 -2.81 3.35
CA ILE A 48 -13.22 -4.09 3.39
C ILE A 48 -14.21 -4.02 4.55
N CYS A 49 -15.49 -4.25 4.25
CA CYS A 49 -16.58 -4.13 5.24
C CYS A 49 -16.52 -2.79 5.99
N GLY A 50 -16.25 -1.72 5.24
CA GLY A 50 -16.18 -0.36 5.79
C GLY A 50 -14.89 -0.03 6.53
N LYS A 51 -13.97 -0.97 6.66
CA LYS A 51 -12.72 -0.74 7.38
C LYS A 51 -11.59 -0.46 6.40
N TRP A 52 -10.87 0.62 6.63
CA TRP A 52 -9.77 1.03 5.75
C TRP A 52 -8.59 0.08 5.90
N PHE A 53 -7.98 -0.29 4.78
CA PHE A 53 -6.70 -1.02 4.83
C PHE A 53 -5.65 -0.38 3.93
N LEU A 54 -6.02 0.64 3.17
CA LEU A 54 -5.08 1.30 2.26
C LEU A 54 -5.56 2.71 1.95
N LEU A 55 -4.64 3.64 1.89
CA LEU A 55 -4.94 5.04 1.60
C LEU A 55 -3.80 5.64 0.79
N THR A 56 -4.12 6.49 -0.16
CA THR A 56 -3.12 7.29 -0.85
C THR A 56 -3.66 8.69 -1.09
N GLU A 57 -2.73 9.61 -1.33
CA GLU A 57 -3.05 10.98 -1.74
C GLU A 57 -2.65 11.13 -3.20
N LEU A 58 -3.59 11.53 -4.05
CA LEU A 58 -3.31 11.70 -5.48
C LEU A 58 -2.53 12.99 -5.74
N ASP A 59 -1.80 12.99 -6.84
CA ASP A 59 -1.09 14.18 -7.32
C ASP A 59 -0.01 14.69 -6.37
N THR A 60 0.64 13.76 -5.64
CA THR A 60 1.78 14.15 -4.83
C THR A 60 3.08 14.00 -5.64
N PRO A 61 4.07 14.86 -5.39
CA PRO A 61 5.36 14.72 -6.09
C PRO A 61 6.05 13.40 -5.80
N GLU A 62 5.84 12.85 -4.62
CA GLU A 62 6.47 11.59 -4.20
C GLU A 62 5.34 10.65 -3.79
N PRO A 63 4.89 9.77 -4.71
CA PRO A 63 3.75 8.88 -4.40
C PRO A 63 4.01 7.98 -3.20
N TRP A 64 3.00 7.84 -2.37
CA TRP A 64 3.07 7.02 -1.16
C TRP A 64 1.73 6.36 -0.91
N VAL A 65 1.75 5.26 -0.16
CA VAL A 65 0.51 4.63 0.31
C VAL A 65 0.65 4.38 1.81
N ALA A 66 -0.45 4.48 2.52
CA ALA A 66 -0.49 4.16 3.95
C ALA A 66 -1.07 2.77 4.12
N VAL A 67 -0.39 1.95 4.91
CA VAL A 67 -0.82 0.58 5.23
C VAL A 67 -0.92 0.46 6.75
N LYS A 68 -1.85 -0.40 7.19
CA LYS A 68 -2.05 -0.67 8.61
C LYS A 68 -1.29 -1.94 8.98
N LEU A 69 -0.41 -1.83 9.96
CA LEU A 69 0.43 -2.95 10.38
C LEU A 69 0.37 -3.08 11.89
N GLU A 70 0.69 -4.27 12.39
CA GLU A 70 0.88 -4.43 13.84
C GLU A 70 1.96 -3.44 14.27
N PRO A 71 1.81 -2.79 15.44
CA PRO A 71 2.76 -1.75 15.86
C PRO A 71 4.21 -2.18 15.84
N GLU A 72 4.49 -3.41 16.27
CA GLU A 72 5.86 -3.91 16.30
C GLU A 72 6.43 -4.10 14.89
N VAL A 73 5.59 -4.56 13.97
CA VAL A 73 6.01 -4.75 12.58
C VAL A 73 6.28 -3.40 11.93
N GLY A 74 5.37 -2.45 12.10
CA GLY A 74 5.54 -1.12 11.53
C GLY A 74 6.78 -0.43 12.06
N GLU A 75 7.01 -0.52 13.36
CA GLU A 75 8.19 0.08 13.98
C GLU A 75 9.47 -0.53 13.42
N ARG A 76 9.51 -1.84 13.29
CA ARG A 76 10.68 -2.54 12.75
C ARG A 76 10.96 -2.14 11.31
N LEU A 77 9.92 -2.02 10.50
CA LEU A 77 10.10 -1.61 9.11
C LEU A 77 10.59 -0.17 9.00
N ARG A 78 10.08 0.71 9.86
CA ARG A 78 10.53 2.11 9.86
C ARG A 78 11.99 2.24 10.25
N GLU A 79 12.46 1.37 11.15
CA GLU A 79 13.86 1.36 11.53
C GLU A 79 14.75 0.80 10.43
N GLN A 80 14.23 -0.17 9.69
CA GLN A 80 15.00 -0.89 8.70
C GLN A 80 15.04 -0.17 7.34
N TYR A 81 13.99 0.53 6.97
CA TYR A 81 13.85 1.13 5.63
C TYR A 81 13.52 2.61 5.74
N GLU A 82 14.34 3.43 5.11
CA GLU A 82 14.11 4.86 5.05
C GLU A 82 12.81 5.22 4.34
N GLY A 83 12.40 4.40 3.38
CA GLY A 83 11.18 4.63 2.62
C GLY A 83 9.90 4.27 3.37
N VAL A 84 10.01 3.69 4.58
CA VAL A 84 8.86 3.44 5.45
C VAL A 84 8.89 4.51 6.53
N ARG A 85 7.82 5.30 6.61
CA ARG A 85 7.76 6.46 7.51
C ARG A 85 6.52 6.38 8.38
N PRO A 86 6.52 7.04 9.55
CA PRO A 86 5.29 7.15 10.33
C PRO A 86 4.22 7.84 9.49
N ALA A 87 3.00 7.33 9.53
CA ALA A 87 1.93 7.89 8.72
C ALA A 87 1.67 9.33 9.13
N TYR A 88 1.68 10.22 8.16
CA TYR A 88 1.48 11.64 8.43
C TYR A 88 0.02 11.96 8.72
N HIS A 89 -0.89 11.30 8.01
CA HIS A 89 -2.32 11.63 8.07
C HIS A 89 -3.13 10.63 8.91
N MET A 90 -2.50 9.58 9.43
CA MET A 90 -3.19 8.51 10.14
C MET A 90 -2.54 8.27 11.48
N ASN A 91 -3.18 7.43 12.31
CA ASN A 91 -2.62 7.04 13.60
C ASN A 91 -1.27 6.36 13.39
N LYS A 92 -0.20 6.97 13.91
CA LYS A 92 1.17 6.54 13.65
C LYS A 92 1.55 5.23 14.32
N LYS A 93 0.77 4.82 15.33
CA LYS A 93 1.03 3.55 16.01
C LYS A 93 0.71 2.37 15.11
N HIS A 94 -0.34 2.49 14.28
CA HIS A 94 -0.81 1.39 13.44
C HIS A 94 -0.55 1.61 11.96
N TRP A 95 -0.34 2.83 11.53
CA TRP A 95 -0.23 3.15 10.11
C TRP A 95 1.16 3.63 9.77
N SER A 96 1.64 3.17 8.62
CA SER A 96 2.95 3.58 8.08
C SER A 96 2.77 3.96 6.63
N ASP A 97 3.51 5.00 6.21
CA ASP A 97 3.55 5.42 4.82
C ASP A 97 4.71 4.72 4.13
N LEU A 98 4.45 4.17 2.95
CA LEU A 98 5.46 3.57 2.09
C LEU A 98 5.68 4.49 0.91
N ILE A 99 6.92 4.91 0.71
CA ILE A 99 7.28 5.75 -0.45
C ILE A 99 7.49 4.80 -1.61
N LEU A 100 6.59 4.82 -2.58
CA LEU A 100 6.55 3.80 -3.63
C LEU A 100 7.85 3.67 -4.41
N GLU A 101 8.51 4.79 -4.67
CA GLU A 101 9.75 4.80 -5.46
C GLU A 101 10.93 4.15 -4.76
N ARG A 102 10.80 3.87 -3.47
CA ARG A 102 11.89 3.28 -2.70
C ARG A 102 11.85 1.76 -2.66
N PHE A 103 10.82 1.14 -3.23
CA PHE A 103 10.61 -0.31 -3.10
C PHE A 103 10.24 -0.93 -4.43
N ASP A 104 10.54 -2.22 -4.57
CA ASP A 104 10.02 -2.96 -5.71
C ASP A 104 8.57 -3.33 -5.44
N ASP A 105 7.89 -3.82 -6.48
CA ASP A 105 6.46 -4.09 -6.37
C ASP A 105 6.15 -5.23 -5.41
N SER A 106 7.04 -6.22 -5.29
CA SER A 106 6.76 -7.34 -4.39
C SER A 106 6.75 -6.89 -2.93
N PHE A 107 7.64 -5.97 -2.56
CA PHE A 107 7.64 -5.43 -1.20
C PHE A 107 6.33 -4.68 -0.91
N VAL A 108 5.92 -3.82 -1.85
CA VAL A 108 4.70 -3.04 -1.69
C VAL A 108 3.48 -3.96 -1.58
N LYS A 109 3.40 -4.96 -2.47
CA LYS A 109 2.30 -5.91 -2.45
C LYS A 109 2.23 -6.68 -1.13
N ASP A 110 3.39 -7.09 -0.61
CA ASP A 110 3.44 -7.79 0.67
C ASP A 110 2.87 -6.94 1.79
N GLN A 111 3.17 -5.65 1.80
CA GLN A 111 2.67 -4.77 2.85
C GLN A 111 1.19 -4.47 2.70
N ILE A 112 0.71 -4.32 1.47
CA ILE A 112 -0.72 -4.13 1.22
C ILE A 112 -1.49 -5.38 1.67
N LYS A 113 -0.97 -6.56 1.34
CA LYS A 113 -1.59 -7.82 1.75
C LYS A 113 -1.60 -7.96 3.27
N ALA A 114 -0.50 -7.61 3.92
CA ALA A 114 -0.43 -7.67 5.38
C ALA A 114 -1.45 -6.74 6.02
N SER A 115 -1.62 -5.54 5.44
CA SER A 115 -2.60 -4.58 5.93
C SER A 115 -4.02 -5.12 5.78
N TYR A 116 -4.33 -5.64 4.60
CA TYR A 116 -5.64 -6.25 4.34
C TYR A 116 -5.91 -7.38 5.34
N ASN A 117 -4.94 -8.28 5.49
CA ASN A 117 -5.10 -9.43 6.38
C ASN A 117 -5.27 -9.02 7.83
N LEU A 118 -4.55 -7.99 8.26
CA LEU A 118 -4.70 -7.49 9.63
C LEU A 118 -6.12 -6.98 9.87
N VAL A 119 -6.63 -6.18 8.93
CA VAL A 119 -7.99 -5.65 9.05
C VAL A 119 -9.01 -6.80 9.06
N VAL A 120 -8.85 -7.75 8.13
CA VAL A 120 -9.77 -8.90 8.03
C VAL A 120 -9.76 -9.72 9.33
N SER A 121 -8.58 -9.90 9.93
CA SER A 121 -8.46 -10.68 11.15
C SER A 121 -9.26 -10.09 12.32
N LYS A 122 -9.60 -8.81 12.26
CA LYS A 122 -10.37 -8.12 13.29
C LYS A 122 -11.86 -8.05 12.99
N LEU A 123 -12.27 -8.51 11.81
CA LEU A 123 -13.69 -8.48 11.44
C LEU A 123 -14.46 -9.62 12.11
N PRO A 124 -15.74 -9.38 12.44
CA PRO A 124 -16.59 -10.49 12.92
C PRO A 124 -16.66 -11.58 11.87
N LYS A 125 -16.66 -12.82 12.35
CA LYS A 125 -16.69 -13.99 11.46
C LYS A 125 -17.95 -14.04 10.60
N ARG A 126 -19.02 -13.40 11.05
CA ARG A 126 -20.28 -13.40 10.31
C ARG A 126 -20.17 -12.75 8.94
N TYR A 127 -19.16 -11.92 8.74
CA TYR A 127 -18.96 -11.31 7.42
C TYR A 127 -18.41 -12.29 6.37
N GLY A 128 -17.87 -13.42 6.83
CA GLY A 128 -17.38 -14.45 5.90
C GLY A 128 -16.20 -14.04 5.06
N ILE A 129 -15.40 -13.09 5.53
CA ILE A 129 -14.24 -12.61 4.77
C ILE A 129 -13.00 -13.38 5.22
N SER A 130 -12.28 -13.94 4.25
CA SER A 130 -11.05 -14.71 4.50
C SER A 130 -9.82 -13.87 4.28
N ILE A 131 -8.75 -14.21 4.98
CA ILE A 131 -7.45 -13.58 4.72
C ILE A 131 -6.95 -13.99 3.32
N LYS A 132 -6.03 -13.22 2.80
CA LYS A 132 -5.42 -13.49 1.51
C LYS A 132 -4.08 -14.21 1.73
N GLU A 133 -3.90 -15.33 1.04
CA GLU A 133 -2.67 -16.13 1.19
C GLU A 133 -1.55 -15.79 0.24
#